data_7c30af945c44ad5b5b29282dfac9b0f3
#
_entry.id   7c30af945c44ad5b5b29282dfac9b0f3
#
_cell.length_a   1.000
_cell.length_b   1.000
_cell.length_c   1.000
_cell.angle_alpha   90.00
_cell.angle_beta   90.00
_cell.angle_gamma   90.00
#
_symmetry.space_group_name_H-M   'P 1'
#
loop_
_entity.id
_entity.type
_entity.pdbx_description
1 polymer ?
#
loop_
_entity_poly.entity_id
_entity_poly.type
_entity_poly.pdbx_seq_one_letter_code
_entity_poly.pdbx_strand_id
1 'polypeptide(L)'
;REPGAIGSAAELRLYCGIIADGVHVDPFSLAAACKLIGKDRLILVTDSMHTIGTDIREFTLPGGVRVFVEKDRLVNEHGSLAGAHVTLLQCVQNAIRYMHIAVEDALGMVITNPARYLDCPDLARITRRDVNDVLWLSDAMQLQALPTT
;
A
#
# COMPACT_ATOMS: atom_id res chain seq x y z
N ARG A 1 16.46 21.39 17.53
CA ARG A 1 15.10 20.78 17.48
C ARG A 1 15.25 19.34 17.02
N GLU A 2 14.40 18.46 17.51
CA GLU A 2 14.41 17.03 17.20
C GLU A 2 13.96 16.77 15.75
N PRO A 3 14.42 15.69 15.11
CA PRO A 3 14.10 15.37 13.71
C PRO A 3 12.63 14.98 13.47
N GLY A 4 11.87 14.77 14.54
CA GLY A 4 10.48 14.29 14.47
C GLY A 4 10.38 12.81 14.12
N ALA A 5 9.15 12.28 14.07
CA ALA A 5 8.90 10.86 13.90
C ALA A 5 9.53 10.28 12.61
N ILE A 6 9.39 11.00 11.49
CA ILE A 6 9.91 10.53 10.19
C ILE A 6 11.44 10.52 10.18
N GLY A 7 12.08 11.58 10.70
CA GLY A 7 13.53 11.64 10.79
C GLY A 7 14.11 10.58 11.72
N SER A 8 13.49 10.37 12.89
CA SER A 8 13.89 9.31 13.81
C SER A 8 13.70 7.91 13.22
N ALA A 9 12.62 7.69 12.48
CA ALA A 9 12.41 6.41 11.79
C ALA A 9 13.49 6.12 10.75
N ALA A 10 13.92 7.16 10.02
CA ALA A 10 15.01 7.06 9.05
C ALA A 10 16.36 6.78 9.73
N GLU A 11 16.69 7.54 10.77
CA GLU A 11 17.93 7.40 11.54
C GLU A 11 18.06 6.01 12.16
N LEU A 12 16.98 5.51 12.76
CA LEU A 12 16.91 4.20 13.40
C LEU A 12 16.65 3.05 12.42
N ARG A 13 16.52 3.34 11.12
CA ARG A 13 16.22 2.36 10.06
C ARG A 13 15.01 1.48 10.36
N LEU A 14 13.93 2.09 10.89
CA LEU A 14 12.71 1.39 11.22
C LEU A 14 11.92 1.01 9.95
N TYR A 15 11.15 -0.06 10.02
CA TYR A 15 10.14 -0.33 9.00
C TYR A 15 8.97 0.64 9.16
N CYS A 16 8.50 1.19 8.04
CA CYS A 16 7.41 2.16 8.02
C CYS A 16 6.34 1.75 7.02
N GLY A 17 5.10 1.63 7.49
CA GLY A 17 3.93 1.49 6.62
C GLY A 17 3.61 2.82 5.94
N ILE A 18 3.23 2.78 4.65
CA ILE A 18 2.84 3.96 3.89
C ILE A 18 1.70 3.62 2.93
N ILE A 19 0.70 4.51 2.84
CA ILE A 19 -0.42 4.38 1.92
C ILE A 19 -0.07 5.15 0.65
N ALA A 20 0.13 4.44 -0.45
CA ALA A 20 0.50 5.04 -1.73
C ALA A 20 -0.73 5.27 -2.64
N ASP A 21 -1.75 5.97 -2.14
CA ASP A 21 -2.96 6.29 -2.89
C ASP A 21 -2.94 7.69 -3.54
N GLY A 22 -2.01 8.57 -3.13
CA GLY A 22 -1.96 9.96 -3.58
C GLY A 22 -3.00 10.87 -2.93
N VAL A 23 -3.75 10.36 -1.96
CA VAL A 23 -4.80 11.06 -1.20
C VAL A 23 -4.36 11.26 0.25
N HIS A 24 -4.04 10.17 0.95
CA HIS A 24 -3.52 10.21 2.32
C HIS A 24 -2.09 10.75 2.37
N VAL A 25 -1.30 10.42 1.36
CA VAL A 25 0.08 10.88 1.21
C VAL A 25 0.26 11.48 -0.19
N ASP A 26 0.60 12.76 -0.24
CA ASP A 26 0.87 13.47 -1.48
C ASP A 26 2.01 12.80 -2.27
N PRO A 27 1.95 12.74 -3.62
CA PRO A 27 2.98 12.12 -4.46
C PRO A 27 4.40 12.61 -4.19
N PHE A 28 4.59 13.90 -3.92
CA PHE A 28 5.91 14.44 -3.56
C PHE A 28 6.40 13.88 -2.21
N SER A 29 5.49 13.78 -1.25
CA SER A 29 5.80 13.22 0.08
C SER A 29 6.11 11.72 0.02
N LEU A 30 5.45 10.96 -0.88
CA LEU A 30 5.79 9.56 -1.18
C LEU A 30 7.22 9.42 -1.71
N ALA A 31 7.59 10.27 -2.68
CA ALA A 31 8.96 10.28 -3.22
C ALA A 31 10.00 10.68 -2.17
N ALA A 32 9.68 11.66 -1.34
CA ALA A 32 10.56 12.12 -0.25
C ALA A 32 10.75 11.03 0.82
N ALA A 33 9.64 10.36 1.24
CA ALA A 33 9.71 9.24 2.18
C ALA A 33 10.56 8.09 1.64
N CYS A 34 10.42 7.75 0.36
CA CYS A 34 11.21 6.71 -0.27
C CYS A 34 12.72 7.04 -0.26
N LYS A 35 13.08 8.30 -0.49
CA LYS A 35 14.48 8.74 -0.42
C LYS A 35 15.04 8.76 1.00
N LEU A 36 14.22 9.13 1.98
CA LEU A 36 14.66 9.30 3.37
C LEU A 36 14.70 7.98 4.13
N ILE A 37 13.62 7.20 4.08
CA ILE A 37 13.47 5.93 4.80
C ILE A 37 14.23 4.80 4.07
N GLY A 38 14.19 4.82 2.74
CA GLY A 38 14.72 3.76 1.89
C GLY A 38 13.65 2.73 1.51
N LYS A 39 13.73 2.29 0.24
CA LYS A 39 12.81 1.32 -0.34
C LYS A 39 12.84 -0.06 0.33
N ASP A 40 13.92 -0.39 1.03
CA ASP A 40 14.11 -1.63 1.78
C ASP A 40 13.45 -1.59 3.17
N ARG A 41 12.95 -0.45 3.60
CA ARG A 41 12.29 -0.22 4.89
C ARG A 41 10.85 0.27 4.78
N LEU A 42 10.39 0.60 3.58
CA LEU A 42 8.98 0.93 3.37
C LEU A 42 8.16 -0.34 3.13
N ILE A 43 6.96 -0.36 3.70
CA ILE A 43 5.93 -1.38 3.49
C ILE A 43 4.70 -0.66 2.95
N LEU A 44 4.26 -1.02 1.75
CA LEU A 44 2.99 -0.50 1.23
C LEU A 44 1.83 -1.17 1.96
N VAL A 45 0.95 -0.34 2.49
CA VAL A 45 -0.29 -0.74 3.13
C VAL A 45 -1.45 -0.01 2.46
N THR A 46 -2.66 -0.53 2.56
CA THR A 46 -3.84 0.09 1.97
C THR A 46 -4.62 0.92 2.97
N ASP A 47 -4.76 0.47 4.19
CA ASP A 47 -5.75 0.98 5.15
C ASP A 47 -7.18 1.00 4.56
N SER A 48 -7.45 0.08 3.64
CA SER A 48 -8.72 0.03 2.90
C SER A 48 -9.85 -0.50 3.73
N MET A 49 -11.00 0.16 3.54
CA MET A 49 -12.25 -0.28 4.14
C MET A 49 -12.95 -1.31 3.25
N HIS A 50 -13.99 -1.96 3.79
CA HIS A 50 -14.76 -3.02 3.13
C HIS A 50 -15.56 -2.58 1.89
N THR A 51 -15.46 -1.33 1.49
CA THR A 51 -16.04 -0.79 0.25
C THR A 51 -15.28 -1.22 -1.01
N ILE A 52 -14.01 -1.62 -0.86
CA ILE A 52 -13.19 -2.08 -2.00
C ILE A 52 -13.74 -3.41 -2.54
N GLY A 53 -13.92 -3.47 -3.87
CA GLY A 53 -14.45 -4.64 -4.56
C GLY A 53 -15.96 -4.89 -4.34
N THR A 54 -16.69 -3.92 -3.79
CA THR A 54 -18.13 -3.99 -3.54
C THR A 54 -18.87 -2.79 -4.15
N ASP A 55 -20.22 -2.89 -4.18
CA ASP A 55 -21.09 -1.78 -4.58
C ASP A 55 -21.47 -0.87 -3.40
N ILE A 56 -20.90 -1.09 -2.23
CA ILE A 56 -21.15 -0.27 -1.04
C ILE A 56 -20.58 1.12 -1.26
N ARG A 57 -21.43 2.14 -1.12
CA ARG A 57 -21.04 3.56 -1.29
C ARG A 57 -21.14 4.36 0.01
N GLU A 58 -21.74 3.78 1.03
CA GLU A 58 -21.92 4.40 2.34
C GLU A 58 -21.94 3.30 3.42
N PHE A 59 -21.35 3.61 4.58
CA PHE A 59 -21.42 2.75 5.77
C PHE A 59 -21.26 3.59 7.04
N THR A 60 -21.46 2.98 8.19
CA THR A 60 -21.32 3.64 9.48
C THR A 60 -20.23 2.96 10.30
N LEU A 61 -19.26 3.73 10.77
CA LEU A 61 -18.25 3.27 11.72
C LEU A 61 -18.81 3.13 13.14
N PRO A 62 -18.17 2.35 14.02
CA PRO A 62 -18.47 2.37 15.44
C PRO A 62 -18.47 3.81 15.98
N GLY A 63 -19.50 4.15 16.78
CA GLY A 63 -19.71 5.51 17.25
C GLY A 63 -20.64 6.36 16.38
N GLY A 64 -21.23 5.78 15.32
CA GLY A 64 -22.27 6.42 14.51
C GLY A 64 -21.75 7.34 13.39
N VAL A 65 -20.45 7.38 13.15
CA VAL A 65 -19.85 8.22 12.10
C VAL A 65 -20.18 7.63 10.73
N ARG A 66 -20.91 8.36 9.89
CA ARG A 66 -21.23 7.96 8.52
C ARG A 66 -20.03 8.25 7.61
N VAL A 67 -19.72 7.30 6.72
CA VAL A 67 -18.61 7.37 5.76
C VAL A 67 -19.15 7.13 4.36
N PHE A 68 -18.68 7.92 3.42
CA PHE A 68 -19.12 7.91 2.02
C PHE A 68 -17.92 7.66 1.09
N VAL A 69 -18.18 6.93 0.01
CA VAL A 69 -17.22 6.79 -1.10
C VAL A 69 -17.37 8.00 -2.01
N GLU A 70 -16.37 8.84 -2.07
CA GLU A 70 -16.27 9.98 -3.00
C GLU A 70 -15.13 9.74 -3.98
N LYS A 71 -15.45 9.29 -5.20
CA LYS A 71 -14.47 8.92 -6.22
C LYS A 71 -13.53 7.81 -5.73
N ASP A 72 -12.30 8.16 -5.39
CA ASP A 72 -11.20 7.30 -4.98
C ASP A 72 -10.81 7.44 -3.50
N ARG A 73 -11.67 8.07 -2.70
CA ARG A 73 -11.43 8.31 -1.27
C ARG A 73 -12.67 8.04 -0.44
N LEU A 74 -12.45 7.86 0.85
CA LEU A 74 -13.51 7.79 1.85
C LEU A 74 -13.50 9.04 2.71
N VAL A 75 -14.68 9.63 2.85
CA VAL A 75 -14.86 10.83 3.68
C VAL A 75 -16.01 10.61 4.65
N ASN A 76 -15.89 11.17 5.85
CA ASN A 76 -17.00 11.22 6.78
C ASN A 76 -17.94 12.39 6.47
N GLU A 77 -19.04 12.49 7.20
CA GLU A 77 -20.03 13.55 7.09
C GLU A 77 -19.49 14.98 7.30
N HIS A 78 -18.28 15.11 7.84
CA HIS A 78 -17.57 16.39 8.02
C HIS A 78 -16.52 16.65 6.93
N GLY A 79 -16.40 15.78 5.92
CA GLY A 79 -15.43 15.89 4.85
C GLY A 79 -14.01 15.46 5.20
N SER A 80 -13.80 14.88 6.39
CA SER A 80 -12.49 14.34 6.79
C SER A 80 -12.30 12.94 6.22
N LEU A 81 -11.05 12.57 5.89
CA LEU A 81 -10.70 11.22 5.45
C LEU A 81 -11.03 10.20 6.55
N ALA A 82 -11.55 9.05 6.14
CA ALA A 82 -12.05 8.00 7.04
C ALA A 82 -11.69 6.59 6.52
N GLY A 83 -10.40 6.31 6.40
CA GLY A 83 -9.84 5.13 5.77
C GLY A 83 -9.62 5.32 4.27
N ALA A 84 -9.00 4.34 3.62
CA ALA A 84 -8.66 4.41 2.21
C ALA A 84 -9.62 3.62 1.32
N HIS A 85 -9.67 4.02 0.04
CA HIS A 85 -10.42 3.33 -1.01
C HIS A 85 -9.47 2.97 -2.16
N VAL A 86 -8.46 2.16 -1.86
CA VAL A 86 -7.38 1.79 -2.78
C VAL A 86 -7.05 0.30 -2.64
N THR A 87 -6.77 -0.39 -3.74
CA THR A 87 -6.26 -1.76 -3.69
C THR A 87 -4.74 -1.78 -3.49
N LEU A 88 -4.20 -2.88 -2.99
CA LEU A 88 -2.75 -3.02 -2.82
C LEU A 88 -2.02 -2.95 -4.17
N LEU A 89 -2.62 -3.48 -5.25
CA LEU A 89 -2.06 -3.37 -6.61
C LEU A 89 -1.99 -1.91 -7.08
N GLN A 90 -3.03 -1.11 -6.81
CA GLN A 90 -3.00 0.33 -7.08
C GLN A 90 -1.91 1.04 -6.28
N CYS A 91 -1.69 0.66 -5.01
CA CYS A 91 -0.58 1.19 -4.22
C CYS A 91 0.78 0.87 -4.86
N VAL A 92 0.97 -0.36 -5.39
CA VAL A 92 2.19 -0.74 -6.12
C VAL A 92 2.37 0.09 -7.38
N GLN A 93 1.33 0.22 -8.21
CA GLN A 93 1.35 1.04 -9.43
C GLN A 93 1.67 2.51 -9.12
N ASN A 94 1.06 3.06 -8.09
CA ASN A 94 1.29 4.42 -7.62
C ASN A 94 2.71 4.61 -7.05
N ALA A 95 3.25 3.63 -6.32
CA ALA A 95 4.63 3.67 -5.83
C ALA A 95 5.63 3.74 -6.98
N ILE A 96 5.48 2.91 -8.01
CA ILE A 96 6.29 2.97 -9.22
C ILE A 96 6.25 4.38 -9.83
N ARG A 97 5.05 4.91 -10.00
CA ARG A 97 4.81 6.21 -10.63
C ARG A 97 5.31 7.39 -9.81
N TYR A 98 4.98 7.44 -8.52
CA TYR A 98 5.21 8.61 -7.67
C TYR A 98 6.59 8.61 -7.01
N MET A 99 7.11 7.44 -6.65
CA MET A 99 8.43 7.31 -6.04
C MET A 99 9.54 7.15 -7.10
N HIS A 100 9.17 6.94 -8.39
CA HIS A 100 10.10 6.72 -9.51
C HIS A 100 11.05 5.53 -9.25
N ILE A 101 10.51 4.41 -8.78
CA ILE A 101 11.25 3.19 -8.45
C ILE A 101 10.94 2.08 -9.46
N ALA A 102 11.82 1.07 -9.51
CA ALA A 102 11.61 -0.11 -10.33
C ALA A 102 10.44 -0.97 -9.81
N VAL A 103 9.88 -1.79 -10.70
CA VAL A 103 8.77 -2.70 -10.37
C VAL A 103 9.18 -3.65 -9.24
N GLU A 104 10.39 -4.18 -9.30
CA GLU A 104 10.93 -5.11 -8.30
C GLU A 104 11.02 -4.48 -6.91
N ASP A 105 11.37 -3.19 -6.83
CA ASP A 105 11.42 -2.45 -5.58
C ASP A 105 10.01 -2.26 -4.99
N ALA A 106 9.04 -1.89 -5.82
CA ALA A 106 7.65 -1.72 -5.39
C ALA A 106 7.02 -3.06 -4.96
N LEU A 107 7.29 -4.15 -5.67
CA LEU A 107 6.90 -5.50 -5.27
C LEU A 107 7.61 -5.93 -3.98
N GLY A 108 8.86 -5.54 -3.79
CA GLY A 108 9.59 -5.76 -2.54
C GLY A 108 8.89 -5.13 -1.34
N MET A 109 8.27 -3.96 -1.50
CA MET A 109 7.55 -3.26 -0.43
C MET A 109 6.25 -3.97 0.00
N VAL A 110 5.68 -4.86 -0.81
CA VAL A 110 4.46 -5.62 -0.49
C VAL A 110 4.72 -7.09 -0.19
N ILE A 111 5.87 -7.61 -0.54
CA ILE A 111 6.21 -9.03 -0.39
C ILE A 111 7.40 -9.22 0.55
N THR A 112 8.57 -8.71 0.15
CA THR A 112 9.84 -9.00 0.83
C THR A 112 9.98 -8.23 2.14
N ASN A 113 9.63 -6.94 2.14
CA ASN A 113 9.77 -6.11 3.34
C ASN A 113 8.82 -6.53 4.48
N PRO A 114 7.51 -6.77 4.22
CA PRO A 114 6.64 -7.30 5.28
C PRO A 114 7.06 -8.69 5.76
N ALA A 115 7.54 -9.58 4.88
CA ALA A 115 8.05 -10.89 5.27
C ALA A 115 9.28 -10.78 6.19
N ARG A 116 10.20 -9.87 5.88
CA ARG A 116 11.36 -9.58 6.74
C ARG A 116 10.96 -8.94 8.07
N TYR A 117 10.01 -7.99 8.03
CA TYR A 117 9.50 -7.34 9.24
C TYR A 117 8.87 -8.34 10.22
N LEU A 118 8.18 -9.35 9.70
CA LEU A 118 7.53 -10.42 10.48
C LEU A 118 8.50 -11.57 10.85
N ASP A 119 9.76 -11.48 10.45
CA ASP A 119 10.75 -12.57 10.58
C ASP A 119 10.28 -13.90 9.95
N CYS A 120 9.57 -13.79 8.84
CA CYS A 120 9.00 -14.92 8.10
C CYS A 120 9.45 -14.88 6.62
N PRO A 121 10.74 -15.02 6.30
CA PRO A 121 11.28 -14.85 4.95
C PRO A 121 10.68 -15.83 3.92
N ASP A 122 10.19 -16.98 4.38
CA ASP A 122 9.54 -17.96 3.51
C ASP A 122 8.23 -17.45 2.89
N LEU A 123 7.58 -16.43 3.49
CA LEU A 123 6.41 -15.79 2.91
C LEU A 123 6.72 -15.05 1.60
N ALA A 124 7.98 -14.64 1.39
CA ALA A 124 8.41 -13.97 0.17
C ALA A 124 8.85 -14.93 -0.96
N ARG A 125 8.85 -16.25 -0.73
CA ARG A 125 9.26 -17.23 -1.74
C ARG A 125 8.09 -17.66 -2.60
N ILE A 126 8.28 -17.66 -3.92
CA ILE A 126 7.30 -18.20 -4.88
C ILE A 126 7.41 -19.72 -5.01
N THR A 127 8.61 -20.29 -4.82
CA THR A 127 8.85 -21.73 -4.93
C THR A 127 8.10 -22.52 -3.88
N ARG A 128 7.41 -23.59 -4.29
CA ARG A 128 6.55 -24.46 -3.46
C ARG A 128 5.26 -23.78 -2.96
N ARG A 129 4.87 -22.65 -3.55
CA ARG A 129 3.53 -22.08 -3.36
C ARG A 129 2.50 -22.85 -4.17
N ASP A 130 1.29 -22.92 -3.64
CA ASP A 130 0.14 -23.32 -4.46
C ASP A 130 -0.07 -22.28 -5.56
N VAL A 131 -0.45 -22.72 -6.76
CA VAL A 131 -0.70 -21.84 -7.88
C VAL A 131 -1.77 -20.78 -7.57
N ASN A 132 -2.73 -21.12 -6.72
CA ASN A 132 -3.77 -20.22 -6.27
C ASN A 132 -3.29 -19.11 -5.32
N ASP A 133 -2.08 -19.27 -4.75
CA ASP A 133 -1.43 -18.25 -3.90
C ASP A 133 -0.56 -17.28 -4.72
N VAL A 134 -0.55 -17.42 -6.04
CA VAL A 134 0.30 -16.62 -6.93
C VAL A 134 -0.57 -15.72 -7.81
N LEU A 135 -0.24 -14.43 -7.84
CA LEU A 135 -0.85 -13.48 -8.75
C LEU A 135 -0.01 -13.34 -10.01
N TRP A 136 -0.67 -13.37 -11.17
CA TRP A 136 -0.03 -13.14 -12.45
C TRP A 136 -0.29 -11.69 -12.88
N LEU A 137 0.78 -10.95 -13.14
CA LEU A 137 0.69 -9.56 -13.59
C LEU A 137 1.28 -9.44 -14.99
N SER A 138 0.64 -8.63 -15.85
CA SER A 138 1.22 -8.23 -17.13
C SER A 138 2.36 -7.22 -16.92
N ASP A 139 3.10 -6.91 -17.99
CA ASP A 139 4.11 -5.85 -18.00
C ASP A 139 3.52 -4.47 -17.66
N ALA A 140 2.23 -4.28 -17.92
CA ALA A 140 1.48 -3.07 -17.54
C ALA A 140 0.94 -3.12 -16.10
N MET A 141 1.40 -4.08 -15.28
CA MET A 141 0.95 -4.29 -13.89
C MET A 141 -0.55 -4.47 -13.75
N GLN A 142 -1.18 -5.21 -14.68
CA GLN A 142 -2.59 -5.59 -14.62
C GLN A 142 -2.70 -7.06 -14.23
N LEU A 143 -3.68 -7.39 -13.39
CA LEU A 143 -4.01 -8.78 -13.04
C LEU A 143 -4.42 -9.54 -14.32
N GLN A 144 -3.87 -10.71 -14.50
CA GLN A 144 -4.20 -11.63 -15.59
C GLN A 144 -4.63 -12.98 -15.03
N ALA A 145 -5.43 -13.71 -15.79
CA ALA A 145 -5.67 -15.11 -15.51
C ALA A 145 -4.35 -15.89 -15.64
N LEU A 146 -4.17 -16.87 -14.77
CA LEU A 146 -3.04 -17.80 -14.90
C LEU A 146 -3.11 -18.49 -16.26
N PRO A 147 -1.95 -18.70 -16.94
CA PRO A 147 -1.93 -19.47 -18.17
C PRO A 147 -2.51 -20.87 -17.90
N THR A 148 -3.59 -21.21 -18.60
CA THR A 148 -4.08 -22.59 -18.63
C THR A 148 -3.11 -23.43 -19.45
N THR A 149 -2.53 -24.44 -18.84
CA THR A 149 -1.74 -25.48 -19.54
C THR A 149 -2.60 -26.34 -20.40
#